data_8fe05649221b12a10576feb213fa297d
#
_entry.id   8fe05649221b12a10576feb213fa297d
#
_cell.length_a   1.000
_cell.length_b   1.000
_cell.length_c   1.000
_cell.angle_alpha   90.00
_cell.angle_beta   90.00
_cell.angle_gamma   90.00
#
_symmetry.space_group_name_H-M   'P 1'
#
loop_
_entity.id
_entity.type
_entity.pdbx_description
1 polymer ?
#
loop_
_entity_poly.entity_id
_entity_poly.type
_entity_poly.pdbx_seq_one_letter_code
_entity_poly.pdbx_strand_id
1 'polypeptide(L)'
;MTERISITPTHRYRNNDKLIGIGNEFWDMSERNGLAGLVADLDSGVLRTTAGHEFVADGHEFINFSCCSYLDLDSHPRVIEGGLDAMRRYGVLDHCIARSRVQIPAMLELEDSLGELFGAHVVCSIAASTATFGLLPLIASGHLGNGIRPLMVFDKNAHISMSNLKPVCADETEVVTSPHHDLDFIEDACRKYARVAYVCDGSDSLGGYAPVKELAELQDKYGLLVYYDDSHSLSAYGERGVGYVRTHSPVLDERTIVVVTLNKAFGTSGAAIVLDGYEKETLRVIERFGGALNYSQLLNTAAVGAGLASAEIHRTPELTTLQDRLYRNIELFDSLVHTEQTGSTYPIRLVPLSDETVIEAGRRVFEAGFYVSPVFFPIVARGTAGLRVMMRAGQTEEQIRRLCAVLTEVGACPAIPAPGEAAR
;
A
#
# COMPACT_ATOMS: atom_id res chain seq x y z
N MET A 1 27.64 35.10 -28.21
CA MET A 1 26.79 34.38 -27.23
C MET A 1 26.45 33.03 -27.84
N THR A 2 27.01 31.96 -27.32
CA THR A 2 26.68 30.60 -27.75
C THR A 2 25.23 30.33 -27.39
N GLU A 3 24.40 30.02 -28.34
CA GLU A 3 23.02 29.60 -28.14
C GLU A 3 23.00 28.38 -27.20
N ARG A 4 22.32 28.50 -26.06
CA ARG A 4 22.19 27.37 -25.11
C ARG A 4 21.20 26.38 -25.70
N ILE A 5 21.60 25.10 -25.81
CA ILE A 5 20.76 24.03 -26.30
C ILE A 5 19.68 23.74 -25.26
N SER A 6 18.42 23.86 -25.65
CA SER A 6 17.28 23.42 -24.84
C SER A 6 17.06 21.92 -25.05
N ILE A 7 16.99 21.15 -23.95
CA ILE A 7 16.77 19.71 -24.00
C ILE A 7 15.26 19.45 -23.87
N THR A 8 14.70 18.81 -24.88
CA THR A 8 13.30 18.32 -24.83
C THR A 8 13.27 16.87 -24.33
N PRO A 9 12.43 16.55 -23.31
CA PRO A 9 12.29 15.18 -22.85
C PRO A 9 11.81 14.26 -23.98
N THR A 10 12.49 13.13 -24.17
CA THR A 10 12.17 12.15 -25.23
C THR A 10 11.33 10.98 -24.71
N HIS A 11 11.26 10.80 -23.37
CA HIS A 11 10.60 9.65 -22.77
C HIS A 11 9.09 9.84 -22.61
N ARG A 12 8.30 8.90 -23.14
CA ARG A 12 6.82 8.98 -23.18
C ARG A 12 6.12 8.73 -21.84
N TYR A 13 6.79 8.08 -20.86
CA TYR A 13 6.15 7.62 -19.63
C TYR A 13 6.25 8.60 -18.45
N ARG A 14 7.18 9.54 -18.51
CA ARG A 14 7.37 10.50 -17.42
C ARG A 14 7.60 11.90 -17.99
N ASN A 15 6.72 12.80 -17.62
CA ASN A 15 6.86 14.22 -17.93
C ASN A 15 6.49 15.02 -16.68
N ASN A 16 7.50 15.41 -15.90
CA ASN A 16 7.32 16.13 -14.65
C ASN A 16 6.64 17.49 -14.87
N ASP A 17 6.99 18.21 -15.94
CA ASP A 17 6.38 19.52 -16.22
C ASP A 17 4.87 19.40 -16.42
N LYS A 18 4.44 18.34 -17.13
CA LYS A 18 3.02 18.04 -17.32
C LYS A 18 2.34 17.66 -16.01
N LEU A 19 2.98 16.79 -15.20
CA LEU A 19 2.43 16.35 -13.91
C LEU A 19 2.31 17.52 -12.94
N ILE A 20 3.34 18.37 -12.83
CA ILE A 20 3.36 19.56 -12.00
C ILE A 20 2.29 20.55 -12.47
N GLY A 21 2.23 20.83 -13.79
CA GLY A 21 1.25 21.76 -14.35
C GLY A 21 -0.20 21.33 -14.14
N ILE A 22 -0.47 20.01 -14.16
CA ILE A 22 -1.82 19.47 -13.94
C ILE A 22 -2.18 19.38 -12.44
N GLY A 23 -1.20 19.06 -11.59
CA GLY A 23 -1.43 18.82 -10.16
C GLY A 23 -1.48 20.06 -9.29
N ASN A 24 -0.75 21.14 -9.68
CA ASN A 24 -0.57 22.33 -8.85
C ASN A 24 -1.88 22.96 -8.38
N GLU A 25 -2.86 23.11 -9.26
CA GLU A 25 -4.14 23.73 -8.90
C GLU A 25 -4.82 23.04 -7.71
N PHE A 26 -4.84 21.73 -7.71
CA PHE A 26 -5.46 20.94 -6.64
C PHE A 26 -4.64 20.97 -5.34
N TRP A 27 -3.32 20.89 -5.46
CA TRP A 27 -2.44 20.98 -4.31
C TRP A 27 -2.50 22.37 -3.66
N ASP A 28 -2.49 23.44 -4.46
CA ASP A 28 -2.64 24.82 -3.96
C ASP A 28 -3.99 25.01 -3.24
N MET A 29 -5.06 24.39 -3.71
CA MET A 29 -6.35 24.40 -3.01
C MET A 29 -6.29 23.63 -1.69
N SER A 30 -5.67 22.47 -1.66
CA SER A 30 -5.52 21.66 -0.45
C SER A 30 -4.68 22.39 0.61
N GLU A 31 -3.56 23.01 0.21
CA GLU A 31 -2.73 23.81 1.12
C GLU A 31 -3.49 25.03 1.68
N ARG A 32 -4.19 25.78 0.84
CA ARG A 32 -5.00 26.96 1.29
C ARG A 32 -6.13 26.58 2.26
N ASN A 33 -6.63 25.36 2.19
CA ASN A 33 -7.64 24.85 3.11
C ASN A 33 -7.05 24.15 4.35
N GLY A 34 -5.72 24.18 4.53
CA GLY A 34 -5.05 23.60 5.71
C GLY A 34 -5.07 22.07 5.77
N LEU A 35 -5.31 21.39 4.64
CA LEU A 35 -5.42 19.92 4.58
C LEU A 35 -4.15 19.22 4.12
N ALA A 36 -3.15 19.97 3.65
CA ALA A 36 -1.87 19.42 3.21
C ALA A 36 -0.78 19.69 4.24
N GLY A 37 0.02 18.67 4.54
CA GLY A 37 1.21 18.83 5.37
C GLY A 37 0.93 19.21 6.84
N LEU A 38 -0.19 18.74 7.40
CA LEU A 38 -0.52 18.96 8.82
C LEU A 38 0.60 18.44 9.71
N VAL A 39 1.07 19.33 10.61
CA VAL A 39 2.02 18.96 11.67
C VAL A 39 1.24 18.87 12.98
N ALA A 40 1.07 17.65 13.46
CA ALA A 40 0.36 17.39 14.70
C ALA A 40 1.33 17.27 15.88
N ASP A 41 0.94 17.83 17.02
CA ASP A 41 1.63 17.62 18.28
C ASP A 41 1.28 16.24 18.83
N LEU A 42 2.25 15.34 18.82
CA LEU A 42 2.11 13.99 19.36
C LEU A 42 2.47 13.89 20.85
N ASP A 43 3.03 14.95 21.44
CA ASP A 43 3.46 14.99 22.84
C ASP A 43 2.33 15.40 23.81
N SER A 44 1.14 15.68 23.30
CA SER A 44 0.00 16.16 24.11
C SER A 44 -0.48 15.17 25.19
N GLY A 45 0.10 13.97 25.29
CA GLY A 45 -0.31 12.92 26.22
C GLY A 45 -1.54 12.13 25.77
N VAL A 46 -2.24 12.59 24.75
CA VAL A 46 -3.43 11.96 24.15
C VAL A 46 -3.07 10.59 23.58
N LEU A 47 -1.89 10.46 22.99
CA LEU A 47 -1.38 9.20 22.44
C LEU A 47 -1.22 8.06 23.46
N ARG A 48 -1.15 8.35 24.74
CA ARG A 48 -0.97 7.33 25.79
C ARG A 48 -2.29 6.70 26.25
N THR A 49 -3.41 7.33 25.94
CA THR A 49 -4.74 6.93 26.44
C THR A 49 -5.68 6.43 25.35
N THR A 50 -5.37 6.75 24.09
CA THR A 50 -6.14 6.34 22.91
C THR A 50 -5.27 5.53 21.97
N ALA A 51 -5.83 4.85 21.03
CA ALA A 51 -5.11 3.99 20.08
C ALA A 51 -4.17 4.74 19.10
N GLY A 52 -3.50 5.80 19.56
CA GLY A 52 -2.42 6.48 18.84
C GLY A 52 -2.83 7.29 17.59
N HIS A 53 -4.10 7.61 17.43
CA HIS A 53 -4.60 8.27 16.21
C HIS A 53 -5.48 9.49 16.48
N GLU A 54 -5.40 10.05 17.69
CA GLU A 54 -5.93 11.36 18.01
C GLU A 54 -4.79 12.36 18.04
N PHE A 55 -4.96 13.49 17.34
CA PHE A 55 -3.91 14.45 17.09
C PHE A 55 -4.36 15.87 17.45
N VAL A 56 -3.40 16.73 17.76
CA VAL A 56 -3.62 18.17 17.93
C VAL A 56 -2.70 18.90 16.95
N ALA A 57 -3.27 19.74 16.09
CA ALA A 57 -2.53 20.62 15.21
C ALA A 57 -3.05 22.06 15.41
N ASP A 58 -2.15 22.99 15.74
CA ASP A 58 -2.49 24.40 16.01
C ASP A 58 -3.63 24.59 17.04
N GLY A 59 -3.70 23.70 18.05
CA GLY A 59 -4.75 23.68 19.06
C GLY A 59 -6.08 23.08 18.63
N HIS A 60 -6.17 22.51 17.44
CA HIS A 60 -7.35 21.79 16.94
C HIS A 60 -7.19 20.28 17.15
N GLU A 61 -8.07 19.69 17.95
CA GLU A 61 -8.09 18.24 18.19
C GLU A 61 -8.84 17.52 17.08
N PHE A 62 -8.28 16.42 16.56
CA PHE A 62 -8.94 15.63 15.53
C PHE A 62 -8.58 14.15 15.62
N ILE A 63 -9.47 13.31 15.11
CA ILE A 63 -9.29 11.87 14.95
C ILE A 63 -8.89 11.58 13.51
N ASN A 64 -7.76 10.87 13.33
CA ASN A 64 -7.25 10.55 12.01
C ASN A 64 -7.93 9.29 11.44
N PHE A 65 -8.77 9.47 10.42
CA PHE A 65 -9.36 8.42 9.59
C PHE A 65 -8.63 8.25 8.24
N SER A 66 -7.38 8.72 8.16
CA SER A 66 -6.52 8.60 6.96
C SER A 66 -5.26 7.79 7.21
N CYS A 67 -5.20 7.04 8.31
CA CYS A 67 -4.06 6.20 8.67
C CYS A 67 -4.25 4.77 8.16
N CYS A 68 -3.24 4.22 7.48
CA CYS A 68 -3.25 2.85 6.96
C CYS A 68 -2.90 1.77 8.00
N SER A 69 -2.89 2.08 9.28
CA SER A 69 -2.52 1.10 10.33
C SER A 69 -3.56 0.01 10.57
N TYR A 70 -4.64 -0.02 9.90
CA TYR A 70 -5.83 -0.89 9.95
C TYR A 70 -6.05 -1.73 11.22
N LEU A 71 -5.00 -2.34 11.80
CA LEU A 71 -5.05 -3.13 13.04
C LEU A 71 -4.46 -2.41 14.25
N ASP A 72 -3.98 -1.16 14.09
CA ASP A 72 -3.32 -0.35 15.13
C ASP A 72 -2.09 -1.02 15.77
N LEU A 73 -1.40 -1.91 15.01
CA LEU A 73 -0.19 -2.57 15.49
C LEU A 73 0.99 -1.61 15.60
N ASP A 74 1.00 -0.50 14.88
CA ASP A 74 2.02 0.56 14.96
C ASP A 74 2.04 1.25 16.35
N SER A 75 0.92 1.24 17.07
CA SER A 75 0.79 1.75 18.43
C SER A 75 0.67 0.64 19.49
N HIS A 76 0.77 -0.62 19.09
CA HIS A 76 0.62 -1.75 19.98
C HIS A 76 1.80 -1.85 20.97
N PRO A 77 1.58 -1.95 22.30
CA PRO A 77 2.65 -1.91 23.30
C PRO A 77 3.75 -2.95 23.07
N ARG A 78 3.41 -4.19 22.67
CA ARG A 78 4.39 -5.24 22.39
C ARG A 78 5.25 -4.92 21.18
N VAL A 79 4.68 -4.29 20.15
CA VAL A 79 5.41 -3.91 18.93
C VAL A 79 6.38 -2.77 19.23
N ILE A 80 5.94 -1.77 19.99
CA ILE A 80 6.80 -0.66 20.46
C ILE A 80 7.95 -1.19 21.33
N GLU A 81 7.65 -2.03 22.32
CA GLU A 81 8.66 -2.59 23.22
C GLU A 81 9.64 -3.49 22.47
N GLY A 82 9.18 -4.27 21.48
CA GLY A 82 10.07 -5.05 20.60
C GLY A 82 11.11 -4.18 19.88
N GLY A 83 10.70 -3.00 19.40
CA GLY A 83 11.62 -2.03 18.81
C GLY A 83 12.61 -1.46 19.82
N LEU A 84 12.14 -1.09 21.01
CA LEU A 84 12.99 -0.58 22.10
C LEU A 84 14.00 -1.61 22.58
N ASP A 85 13.58 -2.86 22.72
CA ASP A 85 14.47 -3.96 23.17
C ASP A 85 15.55 -4.27 22.15
N ALA A 86 15.23 -4.26 20.85
CA ALA A 86 16.25 -4.41 19.82
C ALA A 86 17.28 -3.27 19.88
N MET A 87 16.86 -2.03 20.03
CA MET A 87 17.78 -0.91 20.20
C MET A 87 18.65 -1.02 21.45
N ARG A 88 18.09 -1.45 22.59
CA ARG A 88 18.85 -1.69 23.82
C ARG A 88 19.88 -2.82 23.64
N ARG A 89 19.48 -3.92 22.98
CA ARG A 89 20.32 -5.11 22.75
C ARG A 89 21.51 -4.83 21.84
N TYR A 90 21.30 -4.14 20.73
CA TYR A 90 22.32 -3.93 19.70
C TYR A 90 23.08 -2.61 19.85
N GLY A 91 22.53 -1.63 20.55
CA GLY A 91 23.18 -0.34 20.84
C GLY A 91 23.39 0.57 19.62
N VAL A 92 22.70 0.31 18.50
CA VAL A 92 22.80 1.08 17.25
C VAL A 92 21.42 1.28 16.63
N LEU A 93 21.24 2.40 15.95
CA LEU A 93 20.01 2.67 15.18
C LEU A 93 20.06 1.96 13.82
N ASP A 94 21.15 2.17 13.09
CA ASP A 94 21.41 1.54 11.80
C ASP A 94 22.64 0.67 11.88
N HIS A 95 22.54 -0.57 11.45
CA HIS A 95 23.61 -1.56 11.57
C HIS A 95 24.33 -1.85 10.26
N CYS A 96 23.73 -1.54 9.11
CA CYS A 96 24.34 -1.80 7.82
C CYS A 96 23.72 -0.97 6.67
N ILE A 97 24.58 -0.44 5.82
CA ILE A 97 24.20 0.35 4.64
C ILE A 97 24.05 -0.49 3.37
N ALA A 98 24.37 -1.77 3.42
CA ALA A 98 24.26 -2.67 2.27
C ALA A 98 24.11 -4.13 2.74
N ARG A 99 23.15 -4.84 2.14
CA ARG A 99 22.83 -6.25 2.46
C ARG A 99 24.04 -7.18 2.35
N SER A 100 24.97 -6.89 1.48
CA SER A 100 26.23 -7.64 1.28
C SER A 100 27.29 -7.45 2.38
N ARG A 101 27.01 -6.63 3.39
CA ARG A 101 27.93 -6.35 4.50
C ARG A 101 27.51 -7.07 5.78
N VAL A 102 27.88 -6.54 6.94
CA VAL A 102 27.57 -7.13 8.25
C VAL A 102 26.09 -6.89 8.58
N GLN A 103 25.39 -7.94 8.96
CA GLN A 103 24.00 -7.89 9.39
C GLN A 103 23.89 -8.33 10.86
N ILE A 104 22.88 -7.85 11.57
CA ILE A 104 22.53 -8.35 12.91
C ILE A 104 21.69 -9.64 12.78
N PRO A 105 21.84 -10.60 13.71
CA PRO A 105 21.07 -11.85 13.66
C PRO A 105 19.55 -11.63 13.58
N ALA A 106 19.02 -10.65 14.32
CA ALA A 106 17.58 -10.34 14.31
C ALA A 106 17.03 -9.99 12.91
N MET A 107 17.85 -9.49 11.98
CA MET A 107 17.43 -9.23 10.61
C MET A 107 17.12 -10.54 9.86
N LEU A 108 17.94 -11.55 10.04
CA LEU A 108 17.72 -12.89 9.47
C LEU A 108 16.54 -13.58 10.17
N GLU A 109 16.45 -13.45 11.50
CA GLU A 109 15.31 -13.95 12.28
C GLU A 109 13.98 -13.34 11.81
N LEU A 110 13.96 -12.06 11.42
CA LEU A 110 12.77 -11.41 10.87
C LEU A 110 12.41 -11.99 9.49
N GLU A 111 13.37 -12.16 8.59
CA GLU A 111 13.14 -12.76 7.27
C GLU A 111 12.64 -14.21 7.40
N ASP A 112 13.25 -15.01 8.28
CA ASP A 112 12.81 -16.37 8.59
C ASP A 112 11.38 -16.38 9.16
N SER A 113 11.09 -15.48 10.11
CA SER A 113 9.78 -15.33 10.75
C SER A 113 8.69 -14.95 9.76
N LEU A 114 8.98 -14.04 8.85
CA LEU A 114 8.08 -13.69 7.75
C LEU A 114 7.96 -14.83 6.73
N GLY A 115 9.07 -15.55 6.47
CA GLY A 115 9.09 -16.74 5.62
C GLY A 115 8.14 -17.82 6.12
N GLU A 116 8.15 -18.09 7.43
CA GLU A 116 7.20 -19.01 8.07
C GLU A 116 5.75 -18.51 8.01
N LEU A 117 5.55 -17.18 8.15
CA LEU A 117 4.22 -16.57 8.05
C LEU A 117 3.64 -16.76 6.65
N PHE A 118 4.41 -16.43 5.62
CA PHE A 118 3.97 -16.52 4.22
C PHE A 118 4.08 -17.93 3.62
N GLY A 119 4.82 -18.85 4.25
CA GLY A 119 5.14 -20.15 3.66
C GLY A 119 5.94 -20.01 2.36
N ALA A 120 6.89 -19.08 2.31
CA ALA A 120 7.65 -18.71 1.12
C ALA A 120 9.00 -18.10 1.50
N HIS A 121 9.90 -17.92 0.53
CA HIS A 121 11.14 -17.17 0.75
C HIS A 121 10.83 -15.67 0.87
N VAL A 122 11.43 -15.02 1.86
CA VAL A 122 11.24 -13.59 2.11
C VAL A 122 12.57 -12.84 2.11
N VAL A 123 12.59 -11.71 1.41
CA VAL A 123 13.69 -10.74 1.44
C VAL A 123 13.12 -9.40 1.91
N CYS A 124 13.63 -8.89 3.03
CA CYS A 124 13.21 -7.58 3.52
C CYS A 124 13.92 -6.42 2.79
N SER A 125 13.22 -5.32 2.67
CA SER A 125 13.68 -4.06 2.10
C SER A 125 13.24 -2.88 2.96
N ILE A 126 13.98 -1.77 2.88
CA ILE A 126 13.65 -0.57 3.66
C ILE A 126 12.29 0.04 3.30
N ALA A 127 11.81 -0.18 2.09
CA ALA A 127 10.49 0.26 1.62
C ALA A 127 10.01 -0.58 0.43
N ALA A 128 8.70 -0.64 0.20
CA ALA A 128 8.12 -1.30 -0.98
C ALA A 128 8.63 -0.69 -2.30
N SER A 129 8.76 0.64 -2.36
CA SER A 129 9.35 1.30 -3.55
C SER A 129 10.80 0.90 -3.81
N THR A 130 11.59 0.65 -2.78
CA THR A 130 12.95 0.14 -2.91
C THR A 130 12.97 -1.29 -3.43
N ALA A 131 12.08 -2.16 -2.90
CA ALA A 131 11.87 -3.51 -3.39
C ALA A 131 11.48 -3.51 -4.88
N THR A 132 10.51 -2.70 -5.23
CA THR A 132 10.02 -2.53 -6.61
C THR A 132 11.14 -2.05 -7.55
N PHE A 133 11.93 -1.05 -7.10
CA PHE A 133 13.08 -0.55 -7.87
C PHE A 133 14.15 -1.61 -8.11
N GLY A 134 14.31 -2.54 -7.16
CA GLY A 134 15.24 -3.65 -7.30
C GLY A 134 14.73 -4.77 -8.23
N LEU A 135 13.42 -5.03 -8.24
CA LEU A 135 12.84 -6.19 -8.91
C LEU A 135 12.39 -5.93 -10.34
N LEU A 136 11.67 -4.83 -10.60
CA LEU A 136 11.08 -4.60 -11.94
C LEU A 136 12.13 -4.53 -13.06
N PRO A 137 13.32 -3.91 -12.89
CA PRO A 137 14.36 -3.96 -13.92
C PRO A 137 14.91 -5.37 -14.17
N LEU A 138 14.99 -6.23 -13.13
CA LEU A 138 15.41 -7.62 -13.27
C LEU A 138 14.37 -8.46 -14.03
N ILE A 139 13.08 -8.18 -13.82
CA ILE A 139 11.99 -8.78 -14.59
C ILE A 139 12.10 -8.32 -16.06
N ALA A 140 12.18 -7.01 -16.30
CA ALA A 140 12.23 -6.42 -17.63
C ALA A 140 13.41 -6.90 -18.47
N SER A 141 14.57 -7.08 -17.82
CA SER A 141 15.79 -7.61 -18.48
C SER A 141 15.77 -9.14 -18.70
N GLY A 142 14.74 -9.85 -18.20
CA GLY A 142 14.56 -11.28 -18.37
C GLY A 142 15.29 -12.14 -17.33
N HIS A 143 16.02 -11.55 -16.37
CA HIS A 143 16.77 -12.31 -15.36
C HIS A 143 15.88 -13.11 -14.40
N LEU A 144 14.61 -12.69 -14.22
CA LEU A 144 13.61 -13.44 -13.46
C LEU A 144 12.61 -14.19 -14.37
N GLY A 145 12.88 -14.27 -15.65
CA GLY A 145 12.05 -14.92 -16.67
C GLY A 145 12.80 -15.95 -17.53
N ASN A 146 13.76 -16.67 -16.94
CA ASN A 146 14.57 -17.68 -17.65
C ASN A 146 15.29 -17.12 -18.89
N GLY A 147 15.79 -15.88 -18.82
CA GLY A 147 16.51 -15.19 -19.87
C GLY A 147 15.63 -14.59 -20.99
N ILE A 148 14.30 -14.71 -20.89
CA ILE A 148 13.36 -14.16 -21.88
C ILE A 148 12.86 -12.80 -21.36
N ARG A 149 13.14 -11.73 -22.12
CA ARG A 149 12.60 -10.39 -21.83
C ARG A 149 11.09 -10.38 -22.09
N PRO A 150 10.27 -10.05 -21.07
CA PRO A 150 8.81 -10.01 -21.25
C PRO A 150 8.36 -8.68 -21.89
N LEU A 151 7.18 -8.67 -22.52
CA LEU A 151 6.40 -7.44 -22.58
C LEU A 151 5.99 -7.07 -21.14
N MET A 152 6.36 -5.88 -20.68
CA MET A 152 5.94 -5.36 -19.38
C MET A 152 4.59 -4.66 -19.53
N VAL A 153 3.55 -5.20 -18.91
CA VAL A 153 2.20 -4.62 -18.88
C VAL A 153 1.96 -4.04 -17.50
N PHE A 154 1.88 -2.71 -17.40
CA PHE A 154 1.54 -2.04 -16.14
C PHE A 154 0.05 -1.76 -16.09
N ASP A 155 -0.60 -2.11 -15.00
CA ASP A 155 -1.96 -1.66 -14.73
C ASP A 155 -2.05 -0.13 -14.72
N LYS A 156 -3.15 0.42 -15.24
CA LYS A 156 -3.37 1.87 -15.29
C LYS A 156 -3.36 2.50 -13.90
N ASN A 157 -3.89 1.79 -12.90
CA ASN A 157 -3.99 2.26 -11.53
C ASN A 157 -2.82 1.80 -10.65
N ALA A 158 -1.81 1.10 -11.22
CA ALA A 158 -0.65 0.65 -10.46
C ALA A 158 -0.02 1.80 -9.65
N HIS A 159 0.21 1.54 -8.36
CA HIS A 159 0.74 2.51 -7.41
C HIS A 159 1.99 3.21 -7.96
N ILE A 160 2.21 4.47 -7.56
CA ILE A 160 3.31 5.31 -8.08
C ILE A 160 4.69 4.65 -7.89
N SER A 161 4.89 3.83 -6.84
CA SER A 161 6.12 3.07 -6.62
C SER A 161 6.47 2.14 -7.80
N MET A 162 5.45 1.59 -8.47
CA MET A 162 5.60 0.73 -9.64
C MET A 162 5.60 1.56 -10.93
N SER A 163 4.62 2.43 -11.12
CA SER A 163 4.43 3.15 -12.39
C SER A 163 5.58 4.12 -12.71
N ASN A 164 6.31 4.61 -11.70
CA ASN A 164 7.51 5.42 -11.89
C ASN A 164 8.67 4.66 -12.55
N LEU A 165 8.64 3.32 -12.57
CA LEU A 165 9.69 2.50 -13.15
C LEU A 165 9.45 2.12 -14.61
N LYS A 166 8.31 2.51 -15.19
CA LYS A 166 8.06 2.32 -16.63
C LYS A 166 9.23 2.78 -17.51
N PRO A 167 9.84 3.97 -17.28
CA PRO A 167 11.03 4.40 -18.04
C PRO A 167 12.22 3.44 -17.92
N VAL A 168 12.53 3.01 -16.70
CA VAL A 168 13.66 2.11 -16.44
C VAL A 168 13.43 0.73 -17.07
N CYS A 169 12.22 0.21 -16.98
CA CYS A 169 11.84 -1.04 -17.65
C CYS A 169 11.87 -0.91 -19.19
N ALA A 170 11.52 0.27 -19.71
CA ALA A 170 11.51 0.53 -21.14
C ALA A 170 12.92 0.62 -21.76
N ASP A 171 13.96 0.81 -20.97
CA ASP A 171 15.34 0.68 -21.43
C ASP A 171 15.72 -0.80 -21.70
N GLU A 172 15.01 -1.72 -21.07
CA GLU A 172 15.29 -3.16 -21.20
C GLU A 172 14.35 -3.88 -22.19
N THR A 173 13.06 -3.49 -22.24
CA THR A 173 12.04 -4.18 -23.03
C THR A 173 10.88 -3.26 -23.41
N GLU A 174 9.92 -3.80 -24.19
CA GLU A 174 8.68 -3.08 -24.48
C GLU A 174 7.79 -2.96 -23.25
N VAL A 175 7.25 -1.74 -23.02
CA VAL A 175 6.37 -1.42 -21.90
C VAL A 175 5.05 -0.84 -22.41
N VAL A 176 3.94 -1.35 -21.91
CA VAL A 176 2.59 -0.85 -22.20
C VAL A 176 1.81 -0.63 -20.91
N THR A 177 0.70 0.10 -20.99
CA THR A 177 -0.24 0.29 -19.88
C THR A 177 -1.57 -0.32 -20.28
N SER A 178 -2.11 -1.25 -19.48
CA SER A 178 -3.45 -1.82 -19.66
C SER A 178 -4.51 -0.92 -19.00
N PRO A 179 -5.77 -1.00 -19.41
CA PRO A 179 -6.87 -0.61 -18.56
C PRO A 179 -6.83 -1.38 -17.22
N HIS A 180 -7.52 -0.85 -16.18
CA HIS A 180 -7.48 -1.43 -14.85
C HIS A 180 -8.06 -2.85 -14.85
N HIS A 181 -7.23 -3.83 -14.48
CA HIS A 181 -7.55 -5.26 -14.40
C HIS A 181 -8.25 -5.85 -15.64
N ASP A 182 -7.91 -5.33 -16.83
CA ASP A 182 -8.47 -5.78 -18.09
C ASP A 182 -7.82 -7.12 -18.52
N LEU A 183 -8.50 -8.22 -18.16
CA LEU A 183 -8.03 -9.58 -18.43
C LEU A 183 -7.97 -9.90 -19.93
N ASP A 184 -8.88 -9.34 -20.73
CA ASP A 184 -8.88 -9.55 -22.20
C ASP A 184 -7.63 -8.90 -22.83
N PHE A 185 -7.28 -7.70 -22.39
CA PHE A 185 -6.05 -7.03 -22.81
C PHE A 185 -4.80 -7.84 -22.45
N ILE A 186 -4.76 -8.38 -21.22
CA ILE A 186 -3.63 -9.18 -20.73
C ILE A 186 -3.53 -10.50 -21.49
N GLU A 187 -4.66 -11.20 -21.71
CA GLU A 187 -4.69 -12.44 -22.47
C GLU A 187 -4.28 -12.24 -23.93
N ASP A 188 -4.74 -11.15 -24.57
CA ASP A 188 -4.33 -10.79 -25.93
C ASP A 188 -2.82 -10.49 -26.02
N ALA A 189 -2.24 -9.87 -25.00
CA ALA A 189 -0.79 -9.71 -24.90
C ALA A 189 -0.09 -11.07 -24.79
N CYS A 190 -0.59 -11.97 -23.94
CA CYS A 190 -0.04 -13.33 -23.79
C CYS A 190 -0.10 -14.17 -25.07
N ARG A 191 -1.12 -13.97 -25.91
CA ARG A 191 -1.21 -14.63 -27.22
C ARG A 191 -0.19 -14.13 -28.24
N LYS A 192 0.24 -12.88 -28.12
CA LYS A 192 1.13 -12.19 -29.09
C LYS A 192 2.61 -12.28 -28.73
N TYR A 193 2.95 -12.27 -27.45
CA TYR A 193 4.32 -12.21 -26.96
C TYR A 193 4.76 -13.53 -26.33
N ALA A 194 6.00 -13.90 -26.53
CA ALA A 194 6.56 -15.14 -25.97
C ALA A 194 6.59 -15.15 -24.42
N ARG A 195 6.65 -13.97 -23.82
CA ARG A 195 6.59 -13.76 -22.35
C ARG A 195 5.90 -12.42 -22.06
N VAL A 196 5.05 -12.40 -21.06
CA VAL A 196 4.39 -11.20 -20.54
C VAL A 196 4.61 -11.14 -19.04
N ALA A 197 4.84 -9.94 -18.51
CA ALA A 197 4.84 -9.66 -17.10
C ALA A 197 3.81 -8.56 -16.77
N TYR A 198 2.83 -8.87 -15.95
CA TYR A 198 1.80 -7.94 -15.51
C TYR A 198 2.17 -7.38 -14.13
N VAL A 199 2.09 -6.06 -13.99
CA VAL A 199 2.48 -5.31 -12.77
C VAL A 199 1.25 -4.56 -12.27
N CYS A 200 0.75 -4.93 -11.09
CA CYS A 200 -0.45 -4.34 -10.50
C CYS A 200 -0.42 -4.34 -8.97
N ASP A 201 -1.35 -3.61 -8.36
CA ASP A 201 -1.65 -3.77 -6.94
C ASP A 201 -2.49 -5.04 -6.75
N GLY A 202 -2.17 -5.84 -5.74
CA GLY A 202 -3.00 -6.96 -5.27
C GLY A 202 -4.20 -6.45 -4.49
N SER A 203 -3.97 -5.34 -3.78
CA SER A 203 -4.96 -4.57 -3.03
C SER A 203 -4.63 -3.08 -3.20
N ASP A 204 -5.47 -2.34 -3.92
CA ASP A 204 -5.17 -0.97 -4.31
C ASP A 204 -5.51 0.08 -3.23
N SER A 205 -4.99 1.28 -3.38
CA SER A 205 -5.16 2.37 -2.41
C SER A 205 -6.54 3.06 -2.45
N LEU A 206 -7.43 2.66 -3.33
CA LEU A 206 -8.77 3.22 -3.51
C LEU A 206 -9.89 2.25 -3.11
N GLY A 207 -9.55 0.98 -2.83
CA GLY A 207 -10.50 0.02 -2.27
C GLY A 207 -10.86 -1.15 -3.17
N GLY A 208 -9.95 -1.60 -4.02
CA GLY A 208 -10.12 -2.74 -4.92
C GLY A 208 -9.13 -3.87 -4.69
N TYR A 209 -9.50 -5.06 -5.16
CA TYR A 209 -8.65 -6.25 -5.20
C TYR A 209 -8.37 -6.68 -6.64
N ALA A 210 -7.17 -7.21 -6.87
CA ALA A 210 -6.83 -7.81 -8.16
C ALA A 210 -7.63 -9.10 -8.42
N PRO A 211 -7.92 -9.45 -9.68
CA PRO A 211 -8.55 -10.72 -10.07
C PRO A 211 -7.51 -11.85 -10.02
N VAL A 212 -7.06 -12.20 -8.79
CA VAL A 212 -5.93 -13.13 -8.57
C VAL A 212 -6.19 -14.52 -9.15
N LYS A 213 -7.44 -15.01 -9.08
CA LYS A 213 -7.80 -16.35 -9.60
C LYS A 213 -7.72 -16.40 -11.12
N GLU A 214 -8.28 -15.40 -11.77
CA GLU A 214 -8.28 -15.27 -13.23
C GLU A 214 -6.86 -15.05 -13.77
N LEU A 215 -6.05 -14.26 -13.06
CA LEU A 215 -4.64 -14.08 -13.39
C LEU A 215 -3.85 -15.40 -13.23
N ALA A 216 -4.16 -16.22 -12.22
CA ALA A 216 -3.56 -17.56 -12.08
C ALA A 216 -3.92 -18.49 -13.24
N GLU A 217 -5.14 -18.41 -13.78
CA GLU A 217 -5.52 -19.15 -14.98
C GLU A 217 -4.68 -18.74 -16.20
N LEU A 218 -4.39 -17.44 -16.35
CA LEU A 218 -3.50 -16.94 -17.39
C LEU A 218 -2.03 -17.36 -17.16
N GLN A 219 -1.59 -17.43 -15.90
CA GLN A 219 -0.28 -17.99 -15.55
C GLN A 219 -0.16 -19.44 -16.01
N ASP A 220 -1.15 -20.27 -15.72
CA ASP A 220 -1.13 -21.69 -16.11
C ASP A 220 -1.22 -21.88 -17.61
N LYS A 221 -1.99 -21.06 -18.30
CA LYS A 221 -2.20 -21.18 -19.74
C LYS A 221 -1.05 -20.64 -20.59
N TYR A 222 -0.45 -19.53 -20.17
CA TYR A 222 0.50 -18.78 -21.00
C TYR A 222 1.87 -18.55 -20.35
N GLY A 223 2.05 -18.91 -19.07
CA GLY A 223 3.27 -18.61 -18.32
C GLY A 223 3.41 -17.12 -18.01
N LEU A 224 2.29 -16.42 -17.81
CA LEU A 224 2.26 -15.02 -17.38
C LEU A 224 3.05 -14.87 -16.08
N LEU A 225 3.94 -13.88 -15.99
CA LEU A 225 4.54 -13.46 -14.73
C LEU A 225 3.68 -12.34 -14.13
N VAL A 226 3.36 -12.41 -12.85
CA VAL A 226 2.61 -11.35 -12.17
C VAL A 226 3.38 -10.83 -10.97
N TYR A 227 3.56 -9.52 -10.95
CA TYR A 227 4.08 -8.76 -9.81
C TYR A 227 2.94 -8.04 -9.12
N TYR A 228 2.70 -8.38 -7.86
CA TYR A 228 1.67 -7.78 -7.02
C TYR A 228 2.27 -6.88 -5.94
N ASP A 229 1.73 -5.67 -5.76
CA ASP A 229 1.84 -4.91 -4.52
C ASP A 229 0.58 -5.16 -3.67
N ASP A 230 0.70 -5.99 -2.62
CA ASP A 230 -0.41 -6.39 -1.75
C ASP A 230 -0.36 -5.68 -0.38
N SER A 231 0.17 -4.47 -0.37
CA SER A 231 0.49 -3.69 0.82
C SER A 231 -0.72 -3.28 1.65
N HIS A 232 -1.91 -3.17 1.06
CA HIS A 232 -3.11 -2.74 1.77
C HIS A 232 -3.87 -3.90 2.42
N SER A 233 -3.54 -5.15 2.10
CA SER A 233 -4.21 -6.33 2.65
C SER A 233 -3.39 -7.08 3.70
N LEU A 234 -2.06 -6.92 3.71
CA LEU A 234 -1.19 -7.54 4.73
C LEU A 234 -1.73 -7.27 6.13
N SER A 235 -1.74 -8.29 6.99
CA SER A 235 -2.28 -8.31 8.35
C SER A 235 -3.80 -8.15 8.42
N ALA A 236 -4.39 -7.30 7.59
CA ALA A 236 -5.83 -7.01 7.61
C ALA A 236 -6.68 -8.12 6.97
N TYR A 237 -6.10 -8.98 6.13
CA TYR A 237 -6.82 -9.98 5.37
C TYR A 237 -6.17 -11.37 5.45
N GLY A 238 -7.01 -12.40 5.50
CA GLY A 238 -6.60 -13.80 5.45
C GLY A 238 -6.20 -14.40 6.79
N GLU A 239 -6.16 -15.72 6.84
CA GLU A 239 -5.65 -16.45 7.99
C GLU A 239 -4.20 -16.07 8.24
N ARG A 240 -3.83 -15.84 9.50
CA ARG A 240 -2.51 -15.34 9.90
C ARG A 240 -2.13 -13.98 9.25
N GLY A 241 -3.07 -13.28 8.61
CA GLY A 241 -2.84 -11.96 8.02
C GLY A 241 -1.93 -11.95 6.79
N VAL A 242 -1.87 -13.04 6.03
CA VAL A 242 -0.96 -13.18 4.88
C VAL A 242 -1.31 -12.29 3.69
N GLY A 243 -2.42 -11.55 3.74
CA GLY A 243 -2.89 -10.67 2.67
C GLY A 243 -3.80 -11.35 1.67
N TYR A 244 -4.31 -10.55 0.74
CA TYR A 244 -5.30 -10.99 -0.24
C TYR A 244 -4.69 -11.94 -1.28
N VAL A 245 -3.56 -11.55 -1.88
CA VAL A 245 -2.91 -12.36 -2.91
C VAL A 245 -2.54 -13.73 -2.37
N ARG A 246 -1.87 -13.80 -1.20
CA ARG A 246 -1.47 -15.08 -0.61
C ARG A 246 -2.65 -15.95 -0.17
N THR A 247 -3.76 -15.35 0.23
CA THR A 247 -4.98 -16.09 0.56
C THR A 247 -5.59 -16.76 -0.67
N HIS A 248 -5.54 -16.12 -1.85
CA HIS A 248 -6.12 -16.64 -3.09
C HIS A 248 -5.11 -17.38 -3.99
N SER A 249 -3.81 -17.23 -3.71
CA SER A 249 -2.71 -17.95 -4.34
C SER A 249 -1.81 -18.57 -3.25
N PRO A 250 -2.27 -19.67 -2.60
CA PRO A 250 -1.58 -20.27 -1.45
C PRO A 250 -0.27 -20.97 -1.83
N VAL A 251 -0.06 -21.30 -3.07
CA VAL A 251 1.19 -21.83 -3.62
C VAL A 251 1.77 -20.80 -4.58
N LEU A 252 2.98 -20.35 -4.29
CA LEU A 252 3.74 -19.47 -5.21
C LEU A 252 4.72 -20.30 -6.01
N ASP A 253 5.00 -19.84 -7.21
CA ASP A 253 6.10 -20.29 -8.04
C ASP A 253 6.85 -19.10 -8.64
N GLU A 254 7.81 -19.34 -9.50
CA GLU A 254 8.65 -18.31 -10.12
C GLU A 254 7.88 -17.32 -11.02
N ARG A 255 6.59 -17.55 -11.22
CA ARG A 255 5.71 -16.65 -12.00
C ARG A 255 5.01 -15.59 -11.14
N THR A 256 5.13 -15.68 -9.81
CA THR A 256 4.44 -14.79 -8.89
C THR A 256 5.42 -14.14 -7.90
N ILE A 257 5.45 -12.81 -7.89
CA ILE A 257 6.18 -12.02 -6.91
C ILE A 257 5.18 -11.15 -6.16
N VAL A 258 5.20 -11.21 -4.84
CA VAL A 258 4.34 -10.36 -3.99
C VAL A 258 5.22 -9.43 -3.16
N VAL A 259 4.96 -8.15 -3.24
CA VAL A 259 5.60 -7.15 -2.36
C VAL A 259 4.55 -6.60 -1.42
N VAL A 260 4.90 -6.48 -0.15
CA VAL A 260 4.06 -5.91 0.90
C VAL A 260 4.84 -4.90 1.70
N THR A 261 4.22 -3.78 2.06
CA THR A 261 4.82 -2.86 3.02
C THR A 261 4.51 -3.28 4.46
N LEU A 262 5.48 -3.14 5.35
CA LEU A 262 5.34 -3.45 6.77
C LEU A 262 4.85 -2.23 7.58
N ASN A 263 4.80 -1.04 6.97
CA ASN A 263 4.44 0.22 7.66
C ASN A 263 2.95 0.56 7.63
N LYS A 264 2.10 -0.39 7.24
CA LYS A 264 0.63 -0.29 7.34
C LYS A 264 0.14 -1.16 8.49
N ALA A 265 -0.80 -2.06 8.25
CA ALA A 265 -1.40 -2.89 9.31
C ALA A 265 -0.41 -3.81 10.04
N PHE A 266 0.75 -4.13 9.46
CA PHE A 266 1.78 -4.92 10.15
C PHE A 266 2.49 -4.13 11.26
N GLY A 267 2.50 -2.80 11.23
CA GLY A 267 2.86 -1.93 12.35
C GLY A 267 4.36 -1.66 12.54
N THR A 268 5.22 -1.90 11.53
CA THR A 268 6.63 -1.50 11.58
C THR A 268 7.08 -0.89 10.26
N SER A 269 8.27 -0.30 10.21
CA SER A 269 8.84 0.22 8.95
C SER A 269 9.41 -0.89 8.09
N GLY A 270 9.42 -0.68 6.77
CA GLY A 270 10.02 -1.58 5.81
C GLY A 270 9.04 -2.22 4.86
N ALA A 271 9.53 -3.21 4.13
CA ALA A 271 8.74 -4.03 3.21
C ALA A 271 9.29 -5.45 3.15
N ALA A 272 8.49 -6.40 2.72
CA ALA A 272 8.86 -7.76 2.43
C ALA A 272 8.58 -8.10 0.97
N ILE A 273 9.53 -8.74 0.33
CA ILE A 273 9.40 -9.40 -0.96
C ILE A 273 9.15 -10.87 -0.68
N VAL A 274 8.01 -11.38 -1.13
CA VAL A 274 7.58 -12.76 -0.94
C VAL A 274 7.63 -13.46 -2.30
N LEU A 275 8.43 -14.50 -2.40
CA LEU A 275 8.65 -15.23 -3.65
C LEU A 275 8.99 -16.69 -3.37
N ASP A 276 8.69 -17.56 -4.31
CA ASP A 276 8.98 -18.98 -4.22
C ASP A 276 9.27 -19.58 -5.61
N GLY A 277 9.67 -20.85 -5.63
CA GLY A 277 9.97 -21.56 -6.88
C GLY A 277 11.28 -21.16 -7.58
N TYR A 278 11.96 -20.14 -7.10
CA TYR A 278 13.24 -19.71 -7.68
C TYR A 278 14.41 -20.56 -7.24
N GLU A 279 15.28 -20.88 -8.17
CA GLU A 279 16.56 -21.51 -7.86
C GLU A 279 17.43 -20.57 -7.00
N LYS A 280 18.29 -21.17 -6.17
CA LYS A 280 19.20 -20.42 -5.25
C LYS A 280 20.05 -19.37 -5.98
N GLU A 281 20.45 -19.64 -7.22
CA GLU A 281 21.27 -18.69 -7.98
C GLU A 281 20.45 -17.48 -8.43
N THR A 282 19.18 -17.66 -8.80
CA THR A 282 18.26 -16.55 -9.11
C THR A 282 17.99 -15.69 -7.87
N LEU A 283 17.78 -16.30 -6.69
CA LEU A 283 17.65 -15.56 -5.43
C LEU A 283 18.89 -14.71 -5.16
N ARG A 284 20.09 -15.24 -5.42
CA ARG A 284 21.33 -14.46 -5.31
C ARG A 284 21.41 -13.32 -6.31
N VAL A 285 20.87 -13.48 -7.51
CA VAL A 285 20.78 -12.38 -8.49
C VAL A 285 19.90 -11.26 -7.93
N ILE A 286 18.75 -11.58 -7.37
CA ILE A 286 17.86 -10.62 -6.73
C ILE A 286 18.61 -9.86 -5.62
N GLU A 287 19.23 -10.57 -4.69
CA GLU A 287 19.92 -9.99 -3.54
C GLU A 287 21.14 -9.13 -3.93
N ARG A 288 21.87 -9.52 -4.97
CA ARG A 288 23.14 -8.85 -5.36
C ARG A 288 22.94 -7.75 -6.40
N PHE A 289 22.04 -7.98 -7.35
CA PHE A 289 21.86 -7.12 -8.52
C PHE A 289 20.52 -6.38 -8.55
N GLY A 290 19.66 -6.61 -7.57
CA GLY A 290 18.46 -5.80 -7.35
C GLY A 290 18.76 -4.33 -6.99
N GLY A 291 19.93 -3.81 -7.34
CA GLY A 291 20.32 -2.40 -7.17
C GLY A 291 20.01 -1.87 -5.78
N ALA A 292 18.86 -1.24 -5.65
CA ALA A 292 18.39 -0.66 -4.42
C ALA A 292 18.23 -1.68 -3.27
N LEU A 293 17.96 -2.95 -3.53
CA LEU A 293 17.89 -3.98 -2.47
C LEU A 293 19.21 -4.19 -1.75
N ASN A 294 20.32 -4.07 -2.48
CA ASN A 294 21.63 -4.23 -1.89
C ASN A 294 22.17 -2.95 -1.23
N TYR A 295 21.91 -1.77 -1.83
CA TYR A 295 22.63 -0.54 -1.50
C TYR A 295 21.76 0.58 -0.91
N SER A 296 20.54 0.31 -0.46
CA SER A 296 19.64 1.32 0.10
C SER A 296 19.41 1.21 1.62
N GLN A 297 20.36 0.74 2.37
CA GLN A 297 20.24 0.35 3.78
C GLN A 297 19.37 -0.92 3.97
N LEU A 298 19.50 -1.52 5.14
CA LEU A 298 18.57 -2.49 5.70
C LEU A 298 17.55 -1.78 6.59
N LEU A 299 16.56 -2.51 7.09
CA LEU A 299 15.67 -2.00 8.12
C LEU A 299 16.50 -1.56 9.32
N ASN A 300 16.15 -0.42 9.92
CA ASN A 300 16.80 0.01 11.14
C ASN A 300 16.50 -0.97 12.30
N THR A 301 17.33 -0.92 13.34
CA THR A 301 17.27 -1.87 14.46
C THR A 301 15.91 -1.90 15.16
N ALA A 302 15.29 -0.72 15.34
CA ALA A 302 13.97 -0.62 15.95
C ALA A 302 12.89 -1.30 15.09
N ALA A 303 12.93 -1.08 13.76
CA ALA A 303 11.98 -1.69 12.84
C ALA A 303 12.09 -3.22 12.82
N VAL A 304 13.32 -3.75 12.90
CA VAL A 304 13.55 -5.21 12.99
C VAL A 304 12.92 -5.78 14.26
N GLY A 305 13.16 -5.18 15.43
CA GLY A 305 12.59 -5.66 16.70
C GLY A 305 11.07 -5.53 16.75
N ALA A 306 10.52 -4.42 16.27
CA ALA A 306 9.08 -4.22 16.13
C ALA A 306 8.46 -5.24 15.17
N GLY A 307 9.14 -5.53 14.05
CA GLY A 307 8.72 -6.53 13.08
C GLY A 307 8.64 -7.94 13.63
N LEU A 308 9.64 -8.35 14.43
CA LEU A 308 9.62 -9.64 15.14
C LEU A 308 8.44 -9.73 16.11
N ALA A 309 8.21 -8.68 16.90
CA ALA A 309 7.09 -8.65 17.84
C ALA A 309 5.73 -8.70 17.13
N SER A 310 5.61 -8.03 16.00
CA SER A 310 4.41 -8.08 15.15
C SER A 310 4.21 -9.48 14.57
N ALA A 311 5.25 -10.11 14.03
CA ALA A 311 5.17 -11.48 13.51
C ALA A 311 4.71 -12.48 14.59
N GLU A 312 5.12 -12.29 15.86
CA GLU A 312 4.62 -13.11 16.98
C GLU A 312 3.12 -12.91 17.22
N ILE A 313 2.60 -11.68 17.11
CA ILE A 313 1.15 -11.42 17.20
C ILE A 313 0.39 -12.18 16.11
N HIS A 314 0.93 -12.25 14.89
CA HIS A 314 0.35 -12.97 13.74
C HIS A 314 0.24 -14.49 13.95
N ARG A 315 0.97 -15.04 14.93
CA ARG A 315 0.90 -16.46 15.32
C ARG A 315 -0.12 -16.75 16.44
N THR A 316 -0.79 -15.72 16.94
CA THR A 316 -1.70 -15.83 18.09
C THR A 316 -3.14 -15.49 17.71
N PRO A 317 -4.14 -15.90 18.52
CA PRO A 317 -5.55 -15.50 18.33
C PRO A 317 -5.78 -13.98 18.44
N GLU A 318 -4.80 -13.22 18.92
CA GLU A 318 -4.89 -11.76 19.03
C GLU A 318 -5.08 -11.11 17.66
N LEU A 319 -4.37 -11.60 16.62
CA LEU A 319 -4.56 -11.12 15.25
C LEU A 319 -6.01 -11.25 14.79
N THR A 320 -6.61 -12.43 14.98
CA THR A 320 -8.03 -12.67 14.63
C THR A 320 -8.95 -11.70 15.37
N THR A 321 -8.67 -11.45 16.65
CA THR A 321 -9.45 -10.49 17.46
C THR A 321 -9.37 -9.09 16.87
N LEU A 322 -8.19 -8.67 16.38
CA LEU A 322 -8.00 -7.36 15.74
C LEU A 322 -8.69 -7.29 14.38
N GLN A 323 -8.60 -8.34 13.57
CA GLN A 323 -9.32 -8.46 12.30
C GLN A 323 -10.84 -8.39 12.51
N ASP A 324 -11.38 -9.12 13.47
CA ASP A 324 -12.81 -9.10 13.82
C ASP A 324 -13.29 -7.71 14.26
N ARG A 325 -12.46 -6.96 14.99
CA ARG A 325 -12.77 -5.56 15.34
C ARG A 325 -12.80 -4.67 14.10
N LEU A 326 -11.78 -4.79 13.23
CA LEU A 326 -11.74 -4.06 11.98
C LEU A 326 -12.99 -4.33 11.14
N TYR A 327 -13.37 -5.60 10.97
CA TYR A 327 -14.52 -5.97 10.15
C TYR A 327 -15.85 -5.45 10.73
N ARG A 328 -16.04 -5.52 12.07
CA ARG A 328 -17.21 -4.91 12.72
C ARG A 328 -17.26 -3.39 12.51
N ASN A 329 -16.13 -2.71 12.57
CA ASN A 329 -16.06 -1.27 12.32
C ASN A 329 -16.40 -0.93 10.86
N ILE A 330 -15.96 -1.75 9.92
CA ILE A 330 -16.30 -1.66 8.49
C ILE A 330 -17.82 -1.85 8.30
N GLU A 331 -18.40 -2.91 8.87
CA GLU A 331 -19.84 -3.19 8.80
C GLU A 331 -20.67 -2.04 9.39
N LEU A 332 -20.24 -1.47 10.52
CA LEU A 332 -20.90 -0.32 11.12
C LEU A 332 -20.86 0.89 10.18
N PHE A 333 -19.70 1.20 9.59
CA PHE A 333 -19.59 2.29 8.61
C PHE A 333 -20.53 2.06 7.42
N ASP A 334 -20.49 0.86 6.83
CA ASP A 334 -21.29 0.46 5.67
C ASP A 334 -22.81 0.52 5.94
N SER A 335 -23.21 0.33 7.21
CA SER A 335 -24.62 0.46 7.63
C SER A 335 -25.10 1.93 7.66
N LEU A 336 -24.18 2.89 7.67
CA LEU A 336 -24.46 4.33 7.80
C LEU A 336 -24.14 5.12 6.52
N VAL A 337 -23.11 4.67 5.77
CA VAL A 337 -22.63 5.35 4.57
C VAL A 337 -22.44 4.33 3.47
N HIS A 338 -23.12 4.51 2.34
CA HIS A 338 -22.99 3.62 1.20
C HIS A 338 -21.89 4.10 0.25
N THR A 339 -20.99 3.19 -0.14
CA THR A 339 -19.93 3.40 -1.12
C THR A 339 -19.85 2.22 -2.09
N GLU A 340 -19.04 2.32 -3.14
CA GLU A 340 -18.82 1.19 -4.05
C GLU A 340 -18.17 -0.02 -3.34
N GLN A 341 -17.45 0.22 -2.22
CA GLN A 341 -16.82 -0.81 -1.41
C GLN A 341 -17.73 -1.45 -0.37
N THR A 342 -18.99 -0.98 -0.24
CA THR A 342 -19.98 -1.50 0.75
C THR A 342 -20.15 -3.00 0.61
N GLY A 343 -20.04 -3.70 1.75
CA GLY A 343 -20.13 -5.16 1.83
C GLY A 343 -18.80 -5.89 1.59
N SER A 344 -17.73 -5.16 1.25
CA SER A 344 -16.37 -5.70 1.18
C SER A 344 -15.68 -5.63 2.55
N THR A 345 -14.82 -6.58 2.86
CA THR A 345 -13.91 -6.54 4.03
C THR A 345 -12.74 -5.57 3.85
N TYR A 346 -12.63 -4.89 2.71
CA TYR A 346 -11.56 -3.94 2.44
C TYR A 346 -11.61 -2.76 3.44
N PRO A 347 -10.50 -2.33 4.03
CA PRO A 347 -10.52 -1.31 5.08
C PRO A 347 -10.64 0.13 4.58
N ILE A 348 -10.72 0.34 3.28
CA ILE A 348 -10.83 1.68 2.67
C ILE A 348 -12.24 1.88 2.12
N ARG A 349 -12.79 3.08 2.34
CA ARG A 349 -14.05 3.54 1.76
C ARG A 349 -13.80 4.84 1.02
N LEU A 350 -14.17 4.90 -0.25
CA LEU A 350 -14.15 6.12 -1.03
C LEU A 350 -15.57 6.69 -1.10
N VAL A 351 -15.79 7.77 -0.36
CA VAL A 351 -17.07 8.48 -0.33
C VAL A 351 -17.10 9.48 -1.48
N PRO A 352 -17.92 9.28 -2.53
CA PRO A 352 -17.84 10.05 -3.76
C PRO A 352 -18.29 11.50 -3.57
N LEU A 353 -17.57 12.42 -4.20
CA LEU A 353 -17.88 13.85 -4.27
C LEU A 353 -17.47 14.40 -5.65
N SER A 354 -17.92 15.62 -5.97
CA SER A 354 -17.43 16.29 -7.17
C SER A 354 -16.04 16.90 -6.97
N ASP A 355 -15.31 17.10 -8.07
CA ASP A 355 -13.99 17.76 -8.05
C ASP A 355 -14.07 19.18 -7.43
N GLU A 356 -15.23 19.87 -7.58
CA GLU A 356 -15.43 21.23 -7.07
C GLU A 356 -15.68 21.26 -5.55
N THR A 357 -16.24 20.19 -4.98
CA THR A 357 -16.69 20.18 -3.58
C THR A 357 -15.77 19.40 -2.63
N VAL A 358 -14.93 18.50 -3.13
CA VAL A 358 -14.16 17.55 -2.33
C VAL A 358 -13.24 18.22 -1.31
N ILE A 359 -12.58 19.33 -1.67
CA ILE A 359 -11.63 20.01 -0.77
C ILE A 359 -12.40 20.75 0.33
N GLU A 360 -13.48 21.44 -0.02
CA GLU A 360 -14.33 22.13 0.96
C GLU A 360 -15.01 21.14 1.92
N ALA A 361 -15.48 20.01 1.40
CA ALA A 361 -16.04 18.94 2.23
C ALA A 361 -14.99 18.37 3.19
N GLY A 362 -13.77 18.12 2.71
CA GLY A 362 -12.64 17.69 3.54
C GLY A 362 -12.32 18.70 4.65
N ARG A 363 -12.32 20.01 4.33
CA ARG A 363 -12.12 21.08 5.32
C ARG A 363 -13.20 21.07 6.41
N ARG A 364 -14.47 20.94 6.03
CA ARG A 364 -15.60 20.88 6.98
C ARG A 364 -15.52 19.64 7.87
N VAL A 365 -15.10 18.49 7.32
CA VAL A 365 -14.85 17.26 8.10
C VAL A 365 -13.72 17.50 9.10
N PHE A 366 -12.64 18.20 8.68
CA PHE A 366 -11.54 18.54 9.58
C PHE A 366 -11.98 19.48 10.70
N GLU A 367 -12.72 20.53 10.40
CA GLU A 367 -13.28 21.45 11.38
C GLU A 367 -14.22 20.76 12.40
N ALA A 368 -14.87 19.67 11.99
CA ALA A 368 -15.68 18.83 12.88
C ALA A 368 -14.87 17.85 13.75
N GLY A 369 -13.54 17.91 13.68
CA GLY A 369 -12.62 17.09 14.49
C GLY A 369 -12.28 15.72 13.88
N PHE A 370 -12.33 15.59 12.54
CA PHE A 370 -11.93 14.37 11.85
C PHE A 370 -11.03 14.67 10.66
N TYR A 371 -9.97 13.89 10.47
CA TYR A 371 -9.16 13.97 9.27
C TYR A 371 -9.42 12.77 8.37
N VAL A 372 -9.86 13.04 7.14
CA VAL A 372 -9.99 12.09 6.04
C VAL A 372 -9.20 12.62 4.84
N SER A 373 -8.74 11.76 3.94
CA SER A 373 -7.97 12.19 2.77
C SER A 373 -8.90 12.61 1.63
N PRO A 374 -8.99 13.90 1.25
CA PRO A 374 -9.54 14.25 -0.04
C PRO A 374 -8.69 13.64 -1.16
N VAL A 375 -9.30 12.90 -2.06
CA VAL A 375 -8.65 12.37 -3.25
C VAL A 375 -9.27 12.98 -4.50
N PHE A 376 -8.42 13.48 -5.37
CA PHE A 376 -8.78 14.22 -6.55
C PHE A 376 -7.73 14.01 -7.64
N PHE A 377 -7.94 14.55 -8.83
CA PHE A 377 -6.95 14.44 -9.91
C PHE A 377 -5.59 15.03 -9.50
N PRO A 378 -4.43 14.38 -9.75
CA PRO A 378 -4.27 13.18 -10.60
C PRO A 378 -4.32 11.82 -9.88
N ILE A 379 -4.66 11.77 -8.57
CA ILE A 379 -4.74 10.51 -7.81
C ILE A 379 -5.87 9.63 -8.37
N VAL A 380 -7.01 10.27 -8.65
CA VAL A 380 -8.17 9.66 -9.32
C VAL A 380 -8.45 10.39 -10.63
N ALA A 381 -9.27 9.82 -11.51
CA ALA A 381 -9.69 10.49 -12.74
C ALA A 381 -10.52 11.75 -12.43
N ARG A 382 -10.56 12.72 -13.35
CA ARG A 382 -11.45 13.88 -13.22
C ARG A 382 -12.92 13.42 -13.16
N GLY A 383 -13.67 14.00 -12.25
CA GLY A 383 -15.08 13.65 -12.01
C GLY A 383 -15.27 12.43 -11.09
N THR A 384 -14.22 11.87 -10.54
CA THR A 384 -14.28 10.74 -9.58
C THR A 384 -13.63 11.07 -8.24
N ALA A 385 -13.62 12.35 -7.85
CA ALA A 385 -13.09 12.79 -6.56
C ALA A 385 -13.93 12.24 -5.39
N GLY A 386 -13.33 12.19 -4.20
CA GLY A 386 -14.03 11.73 -3.01
C GLY A 386 -13.21 11.90 -1.75
N LEU A 387 -13.81 11.57 -0.61
CA LEU A 387 -13.13 11.49 0.68
C LEU A 387 -12.77 10.02 0.94
N ARG A 388 -11.47 9.75 1.04
CA ARG A 388 -10.98 8.42 1.36
C ARG A 388 -10.91 8.27 2.88
N VAL A 389 -11.74 7.36 3.39
CA VAL A 389 -11.87 7.01 4.80
C VAL A 389 -11.18 5.66 5.03
N MET A 390 -10.32 5.58 6.04
CA MET A 390 -9.62 4.36 6.41
C MET A 390 -10.15 3.83 7.74
N MET A 391 -10.68 2.60 7.71
CA MET A 391 -11.22 1.93 8.88
C MET A 391 -10.10 1.22 9.64
N ARG A 392 -10.18 1.22 10.96
CA ARG A 392 -9.19 0.61 11.86
C ARG A 392 -9.85 -0.15 13.01
N ALA A 393 -9.13 -1.12 13.55
CA ALA A 393 -9.61 -1.95 14.67
C ALA A 393 -9.82 -1.15 15.98
N GLY A 394 -9.03 -0.10 16.21
CA GLY A 394 -9.08 0.70 17.43
C GLY A 394 -10.08 1.86 17.40
N GLN A 395 -10.74 2.12 16.28
CA GLN A 395 -11.80 3.14 16.22
C GLN A 395 -13.01 2.69 17.05
N THR A 396 -13.57 3.63 17.83
CA THR A 396 -14.79 3.33 18.62
C THR A 396 -16.05 3.51 17.77
N GLU A 397 -17.12 2.82 18.16
CA GLU A 397 -18.44 2.96 17.54
C GLU A 397 -18.90 4.44 17.53
N GLU A 398 -18.66 5.18 18.63
CA GLU A 398 -19.00 6.61 18.73
C GLU A 398 -18.25 7.45 17.70
N GLN A 399 -16.94 7.22 17.54
CA GLN A 399 -16.12 7.94 16.57
C GLN A 399 -16.62 7.71 15.13
N ILE A 400 -16.95 6.45 14.79
CA ILE A 400 -17.47 6.09 13.47
C ILE A 400 -18.83 6.76 13.23
N ARG A 401 -19.77 6.66 14.17
CA ARG A 401 -21.10 7.28 14.03
C ARG A 401 -21.01 8.80 13.88
N ARG A 402 -20.16 9.46 14.67
CA ARG A 402 -19.94 10.92 14.56
C ARG A 402 -19.36 11.30 13.20
N LEU A 403 -18.34 10.56 12.72
CA LEU A 403 -17.81 10.81 11.37
C LEU A 403 -18.89 10.64 10.29
N CYS A 404 -19.67 9.56 10.33
CA CYS A 404 -20.73 9.31 9.35
C CYS A 404 -21.80 10.42 9.34
N ALA A 405 -22.16 10.96 10.52
CA ALA A 405 -23.05 12.11 10.61
C ALA A 405 -22.47 13.34 9.91
N VAL A 406 -21.20 13.66 10.16
CA VAL A 406 -20.50 14.78 9.49
C VAL A 406 -20.41 14.56 7.97
N LEU A 407 -20.11 13.34 7.51
CA LEU A 407 -20.06 13.01 6.09
C LEU A 407 -21.43 13.24 5.40
N THR A 408 -22.52 12.94 6.10
CA THR A 408 -23.89 13.21 5.60
C THR A 408 -24.14 14.72 5.53
N GLU A 409 -23.77 15.49 6.55
CA GLU A 409 -23.95 16.95 6.60
C GLU A 409 -23.17 17.71 5.53
N VAL A 410 -22.00 17.21 5.14
CA VAL A 410 -21.21 17.83 4.06
C VAL A 410 -21.67 17.41 2.66
N GLY A 411 -22.75 16.63 2.55
CA GLY A 411 -23.31 16.18 1.28
C GLY A 411 -22.53 15.07 0.60
N ALA A 412 -21.65 14.41 1.35
CA ALA A 412 -20.83 13.32 0.85
C ALA A 412 -21.62 12.00 0.67
N CYS A 413 -22.83 11.90 1.26
CA CYS A 413 -23.73 10.77 1.05
C CYS A 413 -25.20 11.24 1.13
N PRO A 414 -26.10 10.75 0.27
CA PRO A 414 -27.52 10.83 0.58
C PRO A 414 -27.77 10.02 1.86
N ALA A 415 -28.57 10.59 2.77
CA ALA A 415 -29.01 9.86 3.96
C ALA A 415 -29.59 8.50 3.54
N ILE A 416 -29.14 7.40 4.14
CA ILE A 416 -29.78 6.10 3.93
C ILE A 416 -31.21 6.23 4.47
N PRO A 417 -32.26 6.02 3.68
CA PRO A 417 -33.64 6.10 4.18
C PRO A 417 -33.78 5.12 5.35
N ALA A 418 -34.43 5.56 6.43
CA ALA A 418 -34.73 4.68 7.55
C ALA A 418 -35.47 3.42 7.05
N PRO A 419 -35.23 2.22 7.62
CA PRO A 419 -35.90 1.01 7.21
C PRO A 419 -37.43 1.22 7.31
N GLY A 420 -38.09 1.40 6.17
CA GLY A 420 -39.54 1.66 6.09
C GLY A 420 -39.95 2.87 5.26
N GLU A 421 -39.04 3.75 4.79
CA GLU A 421 -39.40 4.92 3.93
C GLU A 421 -39.26 4.68 2.42
N ALA A 422 -38.77 3.51 1.99
CA ALA A 422 -38.55 3.16 0.58
C ALA A 422 -39.81 2.67 -0.17
N ALA A 423 -41.01 2.89 0.38
CA ALA A 423 -42.28 2.51 -0.27
C ALA A 423 -43.40 3.51 0.07
N ARG A 424 -43.36 4.70 -0.49
CA ARG A 424 -44.55 5.53 -0.69
C ARG A 424 -44.45 6.29 -2.01
#